data_83c557646c3b59b6840e932a97049ba4
#
_entry.id   83c557646c3b59b6840e932a97049ba4
#
_cell.length_a   1.000
_cell.length_b   1.000
_cell.length_c   1.000
_cell.angle_alpha   90.00
_cell.angle_beta   90.00
_cell.angle_gamma   90.00
#
_symmetry.space_group_name_H-M   'P 1'
#
loop_
_entity.id
_entity.type
_entity.pdbx_description
1 polymer ?
#
loop_
_entity_poly.entity_id
_entity_poly.type
_entity_poly.pdbx_seq_one_letter_code
_entity_poly.pdbx_strand_id
1 'polypeptide(L)'
;MAWFEESDGGVSIIVTNTDDFIWRLVKGCVQLGLVPNMNNTVNMVPVDHVARCTTLAALDHLRESCAMSVLHITAKPRFTFNNVFSSLPRYGYQVEQCEYLEWRRKLERHVMEVQDNALFPLLHFVLDDLPTSTKAPELDDRNTQALLESGPVETGMSVTDGVMGLYLAWLVQVGFLPPPVLSSGQPLPRLEGTQGMVAIGRNRV
;
A
#
# COMPACT_ATOMS: atom_id res chain seq x y z
N MET A 1 -2.39 4.30 5.76
CA MET A 1 -1.47 5.23 5.09
C MET A 1 -0.17 5.26 5.88
N ALA A 2 0.94 5.03 5.24
CA ALA A 2 2.23 4.90 5.91
C ALA A 2 3.11 6.11 5.65
N TRP A 3 3.99 6.42 6.59
CA TRP A 3 4.92 7.53 6.54
C TRP A 3 6.33 7.03 6.24
N PHE A 4 7.02 7.71 5.36
CA PHE A 4 8.42 7.53 5.10
C PHE A 4 9.09 8.90 4.95
N GLU A 5 10.17 9.14 5.63
CA GLU A 5 11.04 10.28 5.44
C GLU A 5 12.48 9.78 5.31
N GLU A 6 13.10 10.09 4.19
CA GLU A 6 14.52 9.93 3.96
C GLU A 6 15.16 11.30 4.07
N SER A 7 15.77 11.59 5.21
CA SER A 7 16.61 12.77 5.37
C SER A 7 17.86 12.42 6.15
N ASP A 8 18.95 13.07 5.84
CA ASP A 8 20.24 12.97 6.54
C ASP A 8 20.08 12.97 8.06
N GLY A 9 20.09 11.78 8.68
CA GLY A 9 20.06 11.59 10.13
C GLY A 9 18.70 11.62 10.81
N GLY A 10 17.59 11.62 10.08
CA GLY A 10 16.22 11.60 10.62
C GLY A 10 15.70 10.20 10.92
N VAL A 11 14.91 10.07 11.97
CA VAL A 11 14.20 8.83 12.33
C VAL A 11 13.03 8.64 11.36
N SER A 12 13.12 7.63 10.50
CA SER A 12 11.99 7.24 9.63
C SER A 12 10.95 6.49 10.45
N ILE A 13 9.78 7.07 10.64
CA ILE A 13 8.66 6.42 11.32
C ILE A 13 7.70 5.87 10.28
N ILE A 14 7.64 4.55 10.16
CA ILE A 14 6.66 3.87 9.33
C ILE A 14 5.54 3.39 10.22
N VAL A 15 4.33 3.90 9.96
CA VAL A 15 3.11 3.44 10.63
C VAL A 15 2.07 3.17 9.56
N THR A 16 1.48 1.98 9.57
CA THR A 16 0.37 1.66 8.68
C THR A 16 -0.81 1.09 9.47
N ASN A 17 -2.01 1.29 8.94
CA ASN A 17 -3.22 0.74 9.55
C ASN A 17 -3.39 -0.72 9.11
N THR A 18 -3.34 -1.65 10.06
CA THR A 18 -3.54 -3.08 9.80
C THR A 18 -4.99 -3.43 9.41
N ASP A 19 -5.94 -2.51 9.61
CA ASP A 19 -7.32 -2.65 9.13
C ASP A 19 -7.51 -2.20 7.68
N ASP A 20 -6.47 -1.64 7.05
CA ASP A 20 -6.51 -1.27 5.64
C ASP A 20 -6.74 -2.49 4.75
N PHE A 21 -7.62 -2.33 3.75
CA PHE A 21 -8.00 -3.39 2.83
C PHE A 21 -6.79 -4.02 2.12
N ILE A 22 -5.81 -3.21 1.69
CA ILE A 22 -4.64 -3.69 0.94
C ILE A 22 -3.81 -4.64 1.81
N TRP A 23 -3.56 -4.29 3.09
CA TRP A 23 -2.78 -5.14 3.97
C TRP A 23 -3.52 -6.40 4.40
N ARG A 24 -4.84 -6.32 4.57
CA ARG A 24 -5.67 -7.52 4.79
C ARG A 24 -5.65 -8.43 3.56
N LEU A 25 -5.70 -7.86 2.35
CA LEU A 25 -5.57 -8.61 1.11
C LEU A 25 -4.20 -9.29 1.00
N VAL A 26 -3.12 -8.57 1.28
CA VAL A 26 -1.76 -9.12 1.32
C VAL A 26 -1.66 -10.26 2.32
N LYS A 27 -2.14 -10.08 3.57
CA LYS A 27 -2.12 -11.12 4.60
C LYS A 27 -2.92 -12.35 4.18
N GLY A 28 -4.14 -12.17 3.67
CA GLY A 28 -4.97 -13.28 3.21
C GLY A 28 -4.36 -14.05 2.04
N CYS A 29 -3.69 -13.34 1.12
CA CYS A 29 -2.93 -13.96 0.03
C CYS A 29 -1.73 -14.77 0.54
N VAL A 30 -0.98 -14.23 1.52
CA VAL A 30 0.14 -14.96 2.16
C VAL A 30 -0.36 -16.21 2.88
N GLN A 31 -1.48 -16.12 3.59
CA GLN A 31 -2.11 -17.26 4.27
C GLN A 31 -2.58 -18.34 3.28
N LEU A 32 -3.08 -17.93 2.12
CA LEU A 32 -3.53 -18.84 1.05
C LEU A 32 -2.36 -19.40 0.22
N GLY A 33 -1.20 -18.73 0.21
CA GLY A 33 -0.08 -19.04 -0.68
C GLY A 33 -0.32 -18.65 -2.14
N LEU A 34 -1.35 -17.87 -2.43
CA LEU A 34 -1.76 -17.48 -3.78
C LEU A 34 -2.12 -15.99 -3.85
N VAL A 35 -1.78 -15.37 -4.97
CA VAL A 35 -2.16 -13.98 -5.28
C VAL A 35 -2.95 -13.92 -6.60
N PRO A 36 -3.98 -13.07 -6.69
CA PRO A 36 -4.73 -12.93 -7.93
C PRO A 36 -3.95 -12.08 -8.95
N ASN A 37 -4.13 -12.40 -10.23
CA ASN A 37 -3.69 -11.53 -11.30
C ASN A 37 -4.66 -10.35 -11.43
N MET A 38 -4.26 -9.20 -10.91
CA MET A 38 -5.06 -7.95 -10.90
C MET A 38 -4.19 -6.77 -11.29
N ASN A 39 -4.52 -6.14 -12.41
CA ASN A 39 -3.74 -5.01 -12.93
C ASN A 39 -4.40 -3.64 -12.64
N ASN A 40 -5.35 -3.60 -11.72
CA ASN A 40 -5.99 -2.38 -11.29
C ASN A 40 -5.00 -1.45 -10.60
N THR A 41 -5.10 -0.17 -10.89
CA THR A 41 -4.26 0.87 -10.26
C THR A 41 -4.63 1.02 -8.79
N VAL A 42 -3.61 1.08 -7.96
CA VAL A 42 -3.70 1.45 -6.55
C VAL A 42 -3.08 2.83 -6.39
N ASN A 43 -3.85 3.80 -5.94
CA ASN A 43 -3.31 5.15 -5.71
C ASN A 43 -2.63 5.20 -4.33
N MET A 44 -1.44 4.64 -4.25
CA MET A 44 -0.59 4.69 -3.06
C MET A 44 0.47 5.77 -3.24
N VAL A 45 0.31 6.86 -2.51
CA VAL A 45 1.25 7.98 -2.51
C VAL A 45 1.84 8.11 -1.11
N PRO A 46 3.16 8.29 -0.97
CA PRO A 46 3.78 8.56 0.32
C PRO A 46 3.16 9.82 0.95
N VAL A 47 2.86 9.74 2.24
CA VAL A 47 2.07 10.80 2.90
C VAL A 47 2.86 12.09 3.11
N ASP A 48 4.17 12.02 3.21
CA ASP A 48 5.07 13.17 3.20
C ASP A 48 4.95 13.94 1.87
N HIS A 49 4.86 13.24 0.73
CA HIS A 49 4.56 13.87 -0.55
C HIS A 49 3.18 14.54 -0.54
N VAL A 50 2.16 13.88 0.00
CA VAL A 50 0.82 14.48 0.17
C VAL A 50 0.89 15.74 1.03
N ALA A 51 1.64 15.69 2.14
CA ALA A 51 1.81 16.84 3.02
C ALA A 51 2.53 18.01 2.31
N ARG A 52 3.59 17.71 1.57
CA ARG A 52 4.31 18.72 0.77
C ARG A 52 3.42 19.36 -0.30
N CYS A 53 2.68 18.55 -1.06
CA CYS A 53 1.70 19.05 -2.04
C CYS A 53 0.64 19.94 -1.39
N THR A 54 0.10 19.53 -0.25
CA THR A 54 -0.92 20.30 0.48
C THR A 54 -0.37 21.64 0.99
N THR A 55 0.85 21.62 1.52
CA THR A 55 1.53 22.86 1.99
C THR A 55 1.79 23.81 0.83
N LEU A 56 2.30 23.28 -0.29
CA LEU A 56 2.56 24.09 -1.49
C LEU A 56 1.26 24.72 -2.03
N ALA A 57 0.19 23.92 -2.12
CA ALA A 57 -1.12 24.41 -2.54
C ALA A 57 -1.66 25.52 -1.63
N ALA A 58 -1.50 25.38 -0.32
CA ALA A 58 -1.92 26.42 0.63
C ALA A 58 -1.12 27.72 0.46
N LEU A 59 0.19 27.62 0.22
CA LEU A 59 1.05 28.79 0.02
C LEU A 59 0.79 29.47 -1.32
N ASP A 60 0.52 28.70 -2.37
CA ASP A 60 0.20 29.24 -3.67
C ASP A 60 -1.15 29.96 -3.68
N HIS A 61 -2.15 29.40 -3.01
CA HIS A 61 -3.47 30.01 -2.88
C HIS A 61 -3.48 31.35 -2.13
N LEU A 62 -2.49 31.58 -1.28
CA LEU A 62 -2.30 32.89 -0.63
C LEU A 62 -1.78 33.98 -1.59
N ARG A 63 -1.27 33.60 -2.77
CA ARG A 63 -0.72 34.53 -3.76
C ARG A 63 -1.73 34.93 -4.83
N GLU A 64 -2.74 34.11 -5.10
CA GLU A 64 -3.74 34.36 -6.12
C GLU A 64 -5.16 34.49 -5.52
N SER A 65 -5.94 35.43 -6.04
CA SER A 65 -7.32 35.68 -5.58
C SER A 65 -8.28 34.60 -6.05
N CYS A 66 -8.74 33.75 -5.12
CA CYS A 66 -10.10 33.15 -5.06
C CYS A 66 -10.69 32.36 -6.23
N ALA A 67 -9.92 31.59 -6.99
CA ALA A 67 -10.52 30.51 -7.77
C ALA A 67 -10.30 29.18 -7.04
N MET A 68 -11.40 28.47 -6.73
CA MET A 68 -11.29 27.12 -6.16
C MET A 68 -10.73 26.18 -7.21
N SER A 69 -9.53 25.64 -7.00
CA SER A 69 -8.92 24.64 -7.86
C SER A 69 -8.96 23.28 -7.20
N VAL A 70 -9.22 22.24 -8.00
CA VAL A 70 -9.17 20.86 -7.56
C VAL A 70 -7.78 20.30 -7.88
N LEU A 71 -7.13 19.76 -6.87
CA LEU A 71 -5.80 19.16 -6.96
C LEU A 71 -5.90 17.66 -6.66
N HIS A 72 -5.66 16.83 -7.67
CA HIS A 72 -5.61 15.38 -7.49
C HIS A 72 -4.16 14.96 -7.30
N ILE A 73 -3.84 14.38 -6.15
CA ILE A 73 -2.51 13.84 -5.86
C ILE A 73 -2.52 12.36 -6.23
N THR A 74 -1.77 12.00 -7.26
CA THR A 74 -1.73 10.64 -7.82
C THR A 74 -0.32 10.06 -7.76
N ALA A 75 -0.24 8.72 -7.64
CA ALA A 75 1.04 8.03 -7.71
C ALA A 75 1.63 8.09 -9.12
N LYS A 76 2.90 8.47 -9.25
CA LYS A 76 3.69 8.45 -10.49
C LYS A 76 5.09 7.88 -10.24
N PRO A 77 5.47 6.81 -10.97
CA PRO A 77 4.65 6.04 -11.91
C PRO A 77 3.45 5.38 -11.25
N ARG A 78 2.44 5.01 -12.06
CA ARG A 78 1.25 4.29 -11.56
C ARG A 78 1.65 2.98 -10.92
N PHE A 79 1.04 2.69 -9.79
CA PHE A 79 1.27 1.48 -9.02
C PHE A 79 0.02 0.59 -9.08
N THR A 80 0.18 -0.71 -9.28
CA THR A 80 -0.93 -1.66 -9.44
C THR A 80 -0.93 -2.72 -8.35
N PHE A 81 -2.04 -3.45 -8.20
CA PHE A 81 -2.08 -4.61 -7.30
C PHE A 81 -1.01 -5.65 -7.66
N ASN A 82 -0.76 -5.87 -8.96
CA ASN A 82 0.31 -6.78 -9.38
C ASN A 82 1.69 -6.31 -8.92
N ASN A 83 1.94 -5.00 -8.79
CA ASN A 83 3.19 -4.50 -8.21
C ASN A 83 3.28 -4.84 -6.71
N VAL A 84 2.17 -4.70 -5.95
CA VAL A 84 2.11 -5.14 -4.55
C VAL A 84 2.43 -6.63 -4.43
N PHE A 85 1.75 -7.46 -5.22
CA PHE A 85 1.89 -8.90 -5.14
C PHE A 85 3.26 -9.39 -5.59
N SER A 86 3.85 -8.78 -6.63
CA SER A 86 5.19 -9.15 -7.11
C SER A 86 6.31 -8.81 -6.11
N SER A 87 6.07 -7.92 -5.16
CA SER A 87 7.03 -7.64 -4.10
C SER A 87 7.14 -8.80 -3.09
N LEU A 88 6.07 -9.57 -2.88
CA LEU A 88 6.03 -10.63 -1.89
C LEU A 88 7.10 -11.72 -2.13
N PRO A 89 7.20 -12.37 -3.30
CA PRO A 89 8.25 -13.35 -3.54
C PRO A 89 9.66 -12.74 -3.52
N ARG A 90 9.83 -11.46 -3.88
CA ARG A 90 11.13 -10.78 -3.77
C ARG A 90 11.63 -10.76 -2.33
N TYR A 91 10.74 -10.55 -1.36
CA TYR A 91 11.05 -10.54 0.07
C TYR A 91 10.88 -11.92 0.73
N GLY A 92 10.84 -13.00 -0.05
CA GLY A 92 10.87 -14.37 0.47
C GLY A 92 9.54 -14.93 0.94
N TYR A 93 8.41 -14.33 0.58
CA TYR A 93 7.11 -14.95 0.78
C TYR A 93 6.83 -15.98 -0.32
N GLN A 94 6.34 -17.14 0.08
CA GLN A 94 5.96 -18.20 -0.84
C GLN A 94 4.53 -17.98 -1.32
N VAL A 95 4.37 -17.29 -2.43
CA VAL A 95 3.09 -17.05 -3.09
C VAL A 95 3.21 -17.28 -4.59
N GLU A 96 2.16 -17.82 -5.17
CA GLU A 96 2.05 -18.07 -6.62
C GLU A 96 0.93 -17.22 -7.21
N GLN A 97 1.16 -16.61 -8.37
CA GLN A 97 0.13 -15.83 -9.05
C GLN A 97 -0.75 -16.75 -9.90
N CYS A 98 -2.05 -16.57 -9.80
CA CYS A 98 -3.04 -17.28 -10.62
C CYS A 98 -4.15 -16.33 -11.10
N GLU A 99 -4.97 -16.81 -12.03
CA GLU A 99 -6.13 -16.06 -12.53
C GLU A 99 -7.12 -15.76 -11.40
N TYR A 100 -7.74 -14.56 -11.46
CA TYR A 100 -8.63 -14.08 -10.40
C TYR A 100 -9.75 -15.07 -10.04
N LEU A 101 -10.43 -15.66 -11.03
CA LEU A 101 -11.52 -16.60 -10.78
C LEU A 101 -11.04 -17.92 -10.12
N GLU A 102 -9.82 -18.33 -10.43
CA GLU A 102 -9.19 -19.48 -9.79
C GLU A 102 -8.83 -19.15 -8.33
N TRP A 103 -8.17 -18.00 -8.12
CA TRP A 103 -7.84 -17.50 -6.79
C TRP A 103 -9.07 -17.39 -5.91
N ARG A 104 -10.15 -16.78 -6.43
CA ARG A 104 -11.44 -16.62 -5.74
C ARG A 104 -12.00 -17.96 -5.25
N ARG A 105 -12.05 -18.99 -6.11
CA ARG A 105 -12.55 -20.33 -5.74
C ARG A 105 -11.68 -20.98 -4.67
N LYS A 106 -10.35 -20.82 -4.75
CA LYS A 106 -9.43 -21.37 -3.74
C LYS A 106 -9.55 -20.62 -2.43
N LEU A 107 -9.71 -19.29 -2.45
CA LEU A 107 -9.97 -18.49 -1.26
C LEU A 107 -11.27 -18.90 -0.57
N GLU A 108 -12.37 -19.01 -1.32
CA GLU A 108 -13.68 -19.41 -0.79
C GLU A 108 -13.60 -20.76 -0.07
N ARG A 109 -12.95 -21.74 -0.68
CA ARG A 109 -12.73 -23.06 -0.06
C ARG A 109 -11.87 -22.97 1.20
N HIS A 110 -10.75 -22.25 1.11
CA HIS A 110 -9.81 -22.09 2.22
C HIS A 110 -10.49 -21.45 3.44
N VAL A 111 -11.29 -20.42 3.21
CA VAL A 111 -12.00 -19.71 4.29
C VAL A 111 -13.08 -20.56 4.93
N MET A 112 -13.71 -21.48 4.20
CA MET A 112 -14.66 -22.45 4.77
C MET A 112 -13.98 -23.49 5.67
N GLU A 113 -12.73 -23.85 5.36
CA GLU A 113 -11.94 -24.81 6.11
C GLU A 113 -11.19 -24.16 7.29
N VAL A 114 -10.69 -22.94 7.07
CA VAL A 114 -9.86 -22.19 8.03
C VAL A 114 -10.45 -20.81 8.25
N GLN A 115 -11.17 -20.64 9.36
CA GLN A 115 -11.86 -19.36 9.69
C GLN A 115 -10.91 -18.21 10.04
N ASP A 116 -9.60 -18.44 10.14
CA ASP A 116 -8.58 -17.44 10.56
C ASP A 116 -7.92 -16.73 9.37
N ASN A 117 -8.52 -16.72 8.19
CA ASN A 117 -8.02 -15.94 7.07
C ASN A 117 -8.37 -14.45 7.24
N ALA A 118 -7.39 -13.55 7.01
CA ALA A 118 -7.57 -12.11 7.16
C ALA A 118 -8.65 -11.51 6.26
N LEU A 119 -9.05 -12.21 5.19
CA LEU A 119 -10.11 -11.81 4.27
C LEU A 119 -11.50 -12.30 4.68
N PHE A 120 -11.61 -13.15 5.72
CA PHE A 120 -12.91 -13.63 6.16
C PHE A 120 -13.94 -12.51 6.42
N PRO A 121 -13.60 -11.40 7.13
CA PRO A 121 -14.56 -10.33 7.38
C PRO A 121 -14.95 -9.54 6.11
N LEU A 122 -14.14 -9.64 5.04
CA LEU A 122 -14.31 -8.93 3.77
C LEU A 122 -14.74 -9.86 2.64
N LEU A 123 -15.06 -11.11 2.95
CA LEU A 123 -15.27 -12.16 1.97
C LEU A 123 -16.35 -11.80 0.94
N HIS A 124 -17.47 -11.22 1.38
CA HIS A 124 -18.54 -10.77 0.51
C HIS A 124 -18.05 -9.77 -0.54
N PHE A 125 -17.25 -8.77 -0.14
CA PHE A 125 -16.68 -7.78 -1.04
C PHE A 125 -15.67 -8.40 -2.01
N VAL A 126 -14.82 -9.31 -1.50
CA VAL A 126 -13.76 -9.96 -2.29
C VAL A 126 -14.35 -10.97 -3.28
N LEU A 127 -15.44 -11.65 -2.93
CA LEU A 127 -16.07 -12.65 -3.79
C LEU A 127 -17.00 -12.05 -4.85
N ASP A 128 -17.54 -10.86 -4.65
CA ASP A 128 -18.50 -10.28 -5.60
C ASP A 128 -17.85 -9.91 -6.93
N ASP A 129 -16.94 -8.98 -6.95
CA ASP A 129 -16.16 -8.62 -8.16
C ASP A 129 -15.02 -7.67 -7.82
N LEU A 130 -13.99 -8.18 -7.16
CA LEU A 130 -12.86 -7.37 -6.75
C LEU A 130 -12.19 -6.60 -7.90
N PRO A 131 -11.95 -7.19 -9.11
CA PRO A 131 -11.35 -6.45 -10.21
C PRO A 131 -12.19 -5.27 -10.71
N THR A 132 -13.51 -5.34 -10.65
CA THR A 132 -14.38 -4.22 -11.04
C THR A 132 -14.56 -3.22 -9.90
N SER A 133 -14.77 -3.69 -8.67
CA SER A 133 -15.04 -2.84 -7.51
C SER A 133 -13.83 -2.02 -7.08
N THR A 134 -12.61 -2.48 -7.37
CA THR A 134 -11.37 -1.74 -7.07
C THR A 134 -10.84 -0.92 -8.25
N LYS A 135 -11.56 -0.87 -9.37
CA LYS A 135 -11.16 -0.07 -10.52
C LYS A 135 -11.35 1.42 -10.20
N ALA A 136 -10.26 2.09 -9.85
CA ALA A 136 -10.26 3.52 -9.64
C ALA A 136 -10.39 4.27 -10.98
N PRO A 137 -11.12 5.39 -11.02
CA PRO A 137 -11.12 6.27 -12.19
C PRO A 137 -9.74 6.87 -12.42
N GLU A 138 -9.42 7.18 -13.67
CA GLU A 138 -8.26 8.00 -13.97
C GLU A 138 -8.52 9.44 -13.55
N LEU A 139 -7.75 9.94 -12.60
CA LEU A 139 -7.85 11.30 -12.13
C LEU A 139 -6.97 12.21 -12.99
N ASP A 140 -7.51 13.36 -13.38
CA ASP A 140 -6.74 14.42 -14.03
C ASP A 140 -5.93 15.19 -12.97
N ASP A 141 -4.62 15.02 -12.98
CA ASP A 141 -3.71 15.64 -12.02
C ASP A 141 -2.90 16.81 -12.61
N ARG A 142 -3.29 17.37 -13.78
CA ARG A 142 -2.58 18.46 -14.44
C ARG A 142 -2.39 19.67 -13.54
N ASN A 143 -3.41 20.05 -12.76
CA ASN A 143 -3.29 21.17 -11.83
C ASN A 143 -2.25 20.90 -10.75
N THR A 144 -2.20 19.68 -10.23
CA THR A 144 -1.19 19.28 -9.23
C THR A 144 0.21 19.29 -9.86
N GLN A 145 0.38 18.79 -11.08
CA GLN A 145 1.67 18.80 -11.75
C GLN A 145 2.16 20.24 -11.99
N ALA A 146 1.31 21.12 -12.51
CA ALA A 146 1.66 22.53 -12.72
C ALA A 146 2.05 23.21 -11.40
N LEU A 147 1.36 22.92 -10.31
CA LEU A 147 1.70 23.44 -8.99
C LEU A 147 3.09 22.93 -8.52
N LEU A 148 3.37 21.64 -8.70
CA LEU A 148 4.64 21.02 -8.29
C LEU A 148 5.83 21.55 -9.11
N GLU A 149 5.63 21.77 -10.44
CA GLU A 149 6.65 22.34 -11.32
C GLU A 149 7.05 23.77 -10.93
N SER A 150 6.15 24.51 -10.28
CA SER A 150 6.41 25.85 -9.78
C SER A 150 7.14 25.90 -8.43
N GLY A 151 7.30 24.78 -7.76
CA GLY A 151 7.81 24.66 -6.39
C GLY A 151 9.00 23.71 -6.25
N PRO A 152 9.57 23.60 -5.06
CA PRO A 152 10.72 22.72 -4.77
C PRO A 152 10.32 21.25 -4.51
N VAL A 153 9.15 20.82 -4.94
CA VAL A 153 8.62 19.46 -4.71
C VAL A 153 8.76 18.63 -5.98
N GLU A 154 9.21 17.39 -5.84
CA GLU A 154 9.29 16.47 -6.96
C GLU A 154 7.93 16.19 -7.59
N THR A 155 7.91 16.15 -8.93
CA THR A 155 6.66 16.04 -9.72
C THR A 155 6.04 14.64 -9.77
N GLY A 156 6.71 13.64 -9.25
CA GLY A 156 6.17 12.28 -9.26
C GLY A 156 6.70 11.45 -8.11
N MET A 157 5.79 10.91 -7.32
CA MET A 157 6.10 9.98 -6.25
C MET A 157 5.19 8.77 -6.29
N SER A 158 5.78 7.61 -6.11
CA SER A 158 5.09 6.33 -6.00
C SER A 158 5.76 5.45 -4.96
N VAL A 159 5.09 4.39 -4.56
CA VAL A 159 5.68 3.38 -3.69
C VAL A 159 6.73 2.60 -4.48
N THR A 160 8.00 2.76 -4.09
CA THR A 160 9.10 1.98 -4.65
C THR A 160 9.20 0.60 -4.00
N ASP A 161 9.99 -0.31 -4.60
CA ASP A 161 10.26 -1.62 -4.01
C ASP A 161 10.88 -1.50 -2.60
N GLY A 162 11.75 -0.52 -2.37
CA GLY A 162 12.34 -0.27 -1.06
C GLY A 162 11.31 0.14 -0.01
N VAL A 163 10.40 1.05 -0.38
CA VAL A 163 9.29 1.47 0.49
C VAL A 163 8.35 0.29 0.78
N MET A 164 8.08 -0.56 -0.23
CA MET A 164 7.29 -1.77 -0.01
C MET A 164 7.97 -2.73 0.98
N GLY A 165 9.30 -2.89 0.88
CA GLY A 165 10.08 -3.67 1.84
C GLY A 165 9.94 -3.15 3.28
N LEU A 166 9.96 -1.83 3.45
CA LEU A 166 9.76 -1.20 4.76
C LEU A 166 8.36 -1.45 5.32
N TYR A 167 7.32 -1.40 4.49
CA TYR A 167 5.96 -1.76 4.92
C TYR A 167 5.86 -3.21 5.37
N LEU A 168 6.43 -4.13 4.59
CA LEU A 168 6.45 -5.55 4.96
C LEU A 168 7.23 -5.78 6.26
N ALA A 169 8.40 -5.14 6.42
CA ALA A 169 9.19 -5.22 7.64
C ALA A 169 8.40 -4.75 8.87
N TRP A 170 7.70 -3.62 8.75
CA TRP A 170 6.85 -3.11 9.83
C TRP A 170 5.69 -4.06 10.16
N LEU A 171 4.99 -4.58 9.14
CA LEU A 171 3.88 -5.52 9.33
C LEU A 171 4.32 -6.82 10.01
N VAL A 172 5.55 -7.28 9.75
CA VAL A 172 6.17 -8.42 10.46
C VAL A 172 6.51 -8.03 11.89
N GLN A 173 7.10 -6.86 12.11
CA GLN A 173 7.51 -6.42 13.44
C GLN A 173 6.33 -6.26 14.40
N VAL A 174 5.18 -5.77 13.93
CA VAL A 174 3.96 -5.66 14.75
C VAL A 174 3.15 -6.96 14.84
N GLY A 175 3.66 -8.05 14.28
CA GLY A 175 3.00 -9.37 14.32
C GLY A 175 1.78 -9.50 13.41
N PHE A 176 1.56 -8.56 12.49
CA PHE A 176 0.46 -8.64 11.54
C PHE A 176 0.72 -9.65 10.43
N LEU A 177 1.91 -9.66 9.85
CA LEU A 177 2.36 -10.65 8.87
C LEU A 177 3.33 -11.65 9.51
N PRO A 178 3.31 -12.93 9.08
CA PRO A 178 4.37 -13.85 9.46
C PRO A 178 5.70 -13.42 8.79
N PRO A 179 6.85 -13.77 9.38
CA PRO A 179 8.13 -13.56 8.71
C PRO A 179 8.20 -14.37 7.40
N PRO A 180 8.93 -13.88 6.38
CA PRO A 180 9.12 -14.62 5.14
C PRO A 180 9.87 -15.93 5.38
N VAL A 181 9.53 -16.96 4.63
CA VAL A 181 10.05 -18.34 4.85
C VAL A 181 11.21 -18.71 3.92
N LEU A 182 11.35 -18.04 2.76
CA LEU A 182 12.38 -18.35 1.79
C LEU A 182 13.65 -17.53 2.06
N SER A 183 14.74 -18.22 2.34
CA SER A 183 16.06 -17.59 2.52
C SER A 183 16.66 -17.02 1.22
N SER A 184 16.11 -17.39 0.07
CA SER A 184 16.55 -16.89 -1.23
C SER A 184 15.99 -15.49 -1.57
N GLY A 185 15.07 -14.98 -0.77
CA GLY A 185 14.51 -13.64 -0.95
C GLY A 185 15.46 -12.54 -0.48
N GLN A 186 15.17 -11.32 -0.93
CA GLN A 186 15.82 -10.12 -0.41
C GLN A 186 15.48 -9.96 1.08
N PRO A 187 16.46 -9.70 1.97
CA PRO A 187 16.14 -9.49 3.38
C PRO A 187 15.25 -8.27 3.56
N LEU A 188 14.31 -8.35 4.48
CA LEU A 188 13.51 -7.19 4.86
C LEU A 188 14.41 -6.11 5.47
N PRO A 189 14.19 -4.82 5.15
CA PRO A 189 14.94 -3.72 5.73
C PRO A 189 14.85 -3.70 7.27
N ARG A 190 15.90 -3.24 7.91
CA ARG A 190 15.86 -2.98 9.34
C ARG A 190 15.13 -1.67 9.61
N LEU A 191 14.21 -1.69 10.56
CA LEU A 191 13.51 -0.49 10.99
C LEU A 191 14.23 0.09 12.20
N GLU A 192 14.79 1.29 12.03
CA GLU A 192 15.47 2.01 13.13
C GLU A 192 14.44 2.79 13.96
N GLY A 193 14.66 2.89 15.25
CA GLY A 193 13.82 3.73 16.15
C GLY A 193 12.44 3.20 16.50
N THR A 194 12.10 1.96 16.14
CA THR A 194 10.73 1.41 16.30
C THR A 194 10.48 0.67 17.62
N GLN A 195 11.33 0.83 18.62
CA GLN A 195 11.12 0.21 19.94
C GLN A 195 9.85 0.79 20.59
N GLY A 196 8.82 -0.05 20.77
CA GLY A 196 7.57 0.33 21.43
C GLY A 196 6.40 0.67 20.50
N MET A 197 6.53 0.48 19.18
CA MET A 197 5.40 0.68 18.26
C MET A 197 4.36 -0.43 18.38
N VAL A 198 3.10 0.00 18.55
CA VAL A 198 1.93 -0.88 18.59
C VAL A 198 1.19 -0.75 17.26
N ALA A 199 0.69 -1.88 16.75
CA ALA A 199 -0.15 -1.87 15.56
C ALA A 199 -1.37 -0.97 15.76
N ILE A 200 -1.61 -0.04 14.83
CA ILE A 200 -2.83 0.74 14.82
C ILE A 200 -3.89 -0.07 14.05
N GLY A 201 -4.81 -0.63 14.77
CA GLY A 201 -5.90 -1.43 14.24
C GLY A 201 -6.72 -2.04 15.38
N ARG A 202 -7.96 -2.41 15.13
CA ARG A 202 -8.77 -3.11 16.13
C ARG A 202 -8.24 -4.54 16.25
N ASN A 203 -7.34 -4.79 17.20
CA ASN A 203 -7.06 -6.14 17.66
C ASN A 203 -8.37 -6.69 18.29
N ARG A 204 -9.18 -7.36 17.49
CA ARG A 204 -10.10 -8.36 18.04
C ARG A 204 -9.36 -9.69 17.95
N VAL A 205 -8.90 -10.13 19.12
CA VAL A 205 -8.57 -11.52 19.40
C VAL A 205 -9.81 -12.37 19.14
#